data_9b89173cd3223ac4d9b2089b6e47c3c4
#
_entry.id   9b89173cd3223ac4d9b2089b6e47c3c4
#
_cell.length_a   1.000
_cell.length_b   1.000
_cell.length_c   1.000
_cell.angle_alpha   90.00
_cell.angle_beta   90.00
_cell.angle_gamma   90.00
#
_symmetry.space_group_name_H-M   'P 1'
#
loop_
_entity.id
_entity.type
_entity.pdbx_description
1 polymer ?
#
loop_
_entity_poly.entity_id
_entity_poly.type
_entity_poly.pdbx_seq_one_letter_code
_entity_poly.pdbx_strand_id
1 'polypeptide(L)'
;MPNQMNKGFSLIELVMVIIILGILAATAIPRFASQSAYDERFFYEDVLAGLRYSHKLAMTSGCRVEFDRTANGFELQHDNNCFNAASAADFSLDVYRPGEGVGYSIDSWSGDTSWTSDDNPLIFTPRGQVTDTGGSVLNSTTLSAGGRSIIVDGQTGFIR
;
A
#
# COMPACT_ATOMS: atom_id res chain seq x y z
N MET A 1 -8.98 -54.26 -35.14
CA MET A 1 -8.81 -52.89 -34.61
C MET A 1 -10.18 -52.22 -34.65
N PRO A 2 -10.79 -51.85 -33.54
CA PRO A 2 -12.10 -51.23 -33.57
C PRO A 2 -11.98 -49.79 -34.09
N ASN A 3 -12.77 -49.51 -35.11
CA ASN A 3 -12.86 -48.20 -35.77
C ASN A 3 -13.55 -47.24 -34.79
N GLN A 4 -12.83 -46.30 -34.22
CA GLN A 4 -13.35 -45.22 -33.36
C GLN A 4 -14.17 -44.29 -34.30
N MET A 5 -15.48 -44.43 -34.25
CA MET A 5 -16.38 -43.49 -34.96
C MET A 5 -16.27 -42.12 -34.26
N ASN A 6 -15.64 -41.17 -34.89
CA ASN A 6 -15.66 -39.78 -34.51
C ASN A 6 -17.11 -39.26 -34.57
N LYS A 7 -17.73 -39.09 -33.40
CA LYS A 7 -19.04 -38.45 -33.31
C LYS A 7 -18.84 -36.94 -33.43
N GLY A 8 -19.30 -36.36 -34.51
CA GLY A 8 -19.33 -34.92 -34.68
C GLY A 8 -20.34 -34.26 -33.77
N PHE A 9 -20.11 -33.01 -33.39
CA PHE A 9 -21.04 -32.19 -32.58
C PHE A 9 -22.35 -31.96 -33.38
N SER A 10 -23.48 -32.05 -32.67
CA SER A 10 -24.78 -31.67 -33.22
C SER A 10 -24.89 -30.12 -33.23
N LEU A 11 -25.58 -29.59 -34.24
CA LEU A 11 -25.84 -28.14 -34.37
C LEU A 11 -26.56 -27.61 -33.12
N ILE A 12 -27.50 -28.41 -32.56
CA ILE A 12 -28.21 -27.99 -31.34
C ILE A 12 -27.30 -27.91 -30.10
N GLU A 13 -26.30 -28.81 -30.01
CA GLU A 13 -25.35 -28.81 -28.91
C GLU A 13 -24.44 -27.55 -28.97
N LEU A 14 -24.03 -27.13 -30.17
CA LEU A 14 -23.30 -25.89 -30.37
C LEU A 14 -24.14 -24.67 -29.99
N VAL A 15 -25.43 -24.63 -30.37
CA VAL A 15 -26.33 -23.53 -30.02
C VAL A 15 -26.54 -23.45 -28.49
N MET A 16 -26.73 -24.58 -27.83
CA MET A 16 -26.85 -24.60 -26.36
C MET A 16 -25.61 -24.06 -25.66
N VAL A 17 -24.42 -24.45 -26.13
CA VAL A 17 -23.15 -23.96 -25.54
C VAL A 17 -23.03 -22.46 -25.67
N ILE A 18 -23.32 -21.87 -26.83
CA ILE A 18 -23.20 -20.40 -27.00
C ILE A 18 -24.23 -19.63 -26.18
N ILE A 19 -25.44 -20.19 -25.98
CA ILE A 19 -26.45 -19.57 -25.11
C ILE A 19 -25.96 -19.56 -23.65
N ILE A 20 -25.45 -20.68 -23.16
CA ILE A 20 -24.91 -20.78 -21.79
C ILE A 20 -23.72 -19.84 -21.61
N LEU A 21 -22.78 -19.81 -22.56
CA LEU A 21 -21.65 -18.90 -22.54
C LEU A 21 -22.09 -17.43 -22.53
N GLY A 22 -23.12 -17.08 -23.32
CA GLY A 22 -23.68 -15.74 -23.34
C GLY A 22 -24.24 -15.29 -21.97
N ILE A 23 -24.99 -16.19 -21.31
CA ILE A 23 -25.52 -15.91 -19.96
C ILE A 23 -24.38 -15.74 -18.93
N LEU A 24 -23.39 -16.65 -18.95
CA LEU A 24 -22.25 -16.57 -18.05
C LEU A 24 -21.41 -15.32 -18.30
N ALA A 25 -21.19 -14.95 -19.56
CA ALA A 25 -20.46 -13.73 -19.91
C ALA A 25 -21.15 -12.47 -19.38
N ALA A 26 -22.48 -12.39 -19.49
CA ALA A 26 -23.25 -11.24 -19.01
C ALA A 26 -23.13 -11.02 -17.49
N THR A 27 -22.93 -12.10 -16.72
CA THR A 27 -22.75 -12.01 -15.26
C THR A 27 -21.30 -11.80 -14.81
N ALA A 28 -20.32 -12.16 -15.65
CA ALA A 28 -18.90 -12.06 -15.32
C ALA A 28 -18.34 -10.64 -15.55
N ILE A 29 -18.73 -9.98 -16.65
CA ILE A 29 -18.21 -8.64 -17.06
C ILE A 29 -18.33 -7.60 -15.94
N PRO A 30 -19.46 -7.42 -15.22
CA PRO A 30 -19.59 -6.41 -14.19
C PRO A 30 -18.62 -6.58 -13.01
N ARG A 31 -18.16 -7.79 -12.76
CA ARG A 31 -17.25 -8.08 -11.64
C ARG A 31 -15.81 -7.63 -11.89
N PHE A 32 -15.40 -7.58 -13.15
CA PHE A 32 -14.06 -7.09 -13.52
C PHE A 32 -13.97 -5.56 -13.51
N ALA A 33 -15.09 -4.86 -13.71
CA ALA A 33 -15.13 -3.41 -13.69
C ALA A 33 -14.95 -2.78 -12.29
N SER A 34 -15.06 -3.57 -11.21
CA SER A 34 -14.88 -3.10 -9.83
C SER A 34 -13.47 -3.31 -9.28
N GLN A 35 -12.54 -3.84 -10.06
CA GLN A 35 -11.20 -4.21 -9.59
C GLN A 35 -10.40 -2.99 -9.14
N SER A 36 -10.49 -1.86 -9.84
CA SER A 36 -9.82 -0.61 -9.46
C SER A 36 -10.23 -0.12 -8.06
N ALA A 37 -11.52 -0.23 -7.70
CA ALA A 37 -12.01 0.18 -6.38
C ALA A 37 -11.47 -0.71 -5.24
N TYR A 38 -11.19 -1.98 -5.51
CA TYR A 38 -10.53 -2.86 -4.55
C TYR A 38 -9.05 -2.50 -4.41
N ASP A 39 -8.35 -2.26 -5.51
CA ASP A 39 -6.93 -1.90 -5.51
C ASP A 39 -6.70 -0.58 -4.75
N GLU A 40 -7.56 0.43 -4.96
CA GLU A 40 -7.54 1.70 -4.22
C GLU A 40 -7.72 1.50 -2.71
N ARG A 41 -8.64 0.62 -2.32
CA ARG A 41 -8.87 0.32 -0.92
C ARG A 41 -7.70 -0.42 -0.30
N PHE A 42 -7.12 -1.39 -0.99
CA PHE A 42 -5.94 -2.11 -0.50
C PHE A 42 -4.76 -1.17 -0.33
N PHE A 43 -4.51 -0.30 -1.30
CA PHE A 43 -3.44 0.69 -1.20
C PHE A 43 -3.64 1.63 0.00
N TYR A 44 -4.87 2.11 0.23
CA TYR A 44 -5.18 2.92 1.41
C TYR A 44 -4.87 2.18 2.72
N GLU A 45 -5.28 0.92 2.84
CA GLU A 45 -5.03 0.10 4.03
C GLU A 45 -3.53 -0.19 4.22
N ASP A 46 -2.80 -0.39 3.13
CA ASP A 46 -1.34 -0.59 3.17
C ASP A 46 -0.61 0.67 3.64
N VAL A 47 -0.97 1.85 3.12
CA VAL A 47 -0.42 3.14 3.58
C VAL A 47 -0.72 3.35 5.06
N LEU A 48 -1.97 3.09 5.47
CA LEU A 48 -2.39 3.21 6.87
C LEU A 48 -1.62 2.25 7.79
N ALA A 49 -1.40 1.02 7.34
CA ALA A 49 -0.61 0.01 8.06
C ALA A 49 0.87 0.44 8.16
N GLY A 50 1.45 0.95 7.06
CA GLY A 50 2.83 1.45 7.02
C GLY A 50 3.05 2.60 7.99
N LEU A 51 2.17 3.60 8.00
CA LEU A 51 2.23 4.73 8.93
C LEU A 51 2.15 4.27 10.40
N ARG A 52 1.19 3.40 10.72
CA ARG A 52 1.02 2.86 12.08
C ARG A 52 2.22 2.01 12.51
N TYR A 53 2.78 1.27 11.58
CA TYR A 53 3.97 0.47 11.83
C TYR A 53 5.19 1.35 12.09
N SER A 54 5.41 2.41 11.29
CA SER A 54 6.47 3.40 11.49
C SER A 54 6.38 4.04 12.87
N HIS A 55 5.19 4.50 13.26
CA HIS A 55 4.95 5.08 14.58
C HIS A 55 5.27 4.10 15.71
N LYS A 56 4.74 2.88 15.64
CA LYS A 56 4.98 1.85 16.64
C LYS A 56 6.46 1.45 16.71
N LEU A 57 7.10 1.29 15.54
CA LEU A 57 8.51 0.91 15.44
C LEU A 57 9.40 1.99 16.07
N ALA A 58 9.16 3.26 15.76
CA ALA A 58 9.93 4.37 16.32
C ALA A 58 9.88 4.38 17.86
N MET A 59 8.69 4.22 18.45
CA MET A 59 8.52 4.17 19.90
C MET A 59 9.14 2.93 20.54
N THR A 60 9.11 1.77 19.87
CA THR A 60 9.60 0.51 20.46
C THR A 60 11.09 0.30 20.28
N SER A 61 11.65 0.75 19.16
CA SER A 61 13.10 0.68 18.90
C SER A 61 13.88 1.79 19.59
N GLY A 62 13.22 2.90 19.91
CA GLY A 62 13.88 4.11 20.41
C GLY A 62 14.61 4.90 19.30
N CYS A 63 14.35 4.60 18.04
CA CYS A 63 15.00 5.19 16.88
C CYS A 63 13.99 5.91 15.99
N ARG A 64 14.47 6.88 15.21
CA ARG A 64 13.62 7.53 14.22
C ARG A 64 13.33 6.58 13.06
N VAL A 65 12.10 6.64 12.56
CA VAL A 65 11.66 5.89 11.38
C VAL A 65 11.09 6.86 10.38
N GLU A 66 11.60 6.82 9.17
CA GLU A 66 11.13 7.61 8.05
C GLU A 66 10.07 6.83 7.27
N PHE A 67 8.99 7.51 6.94
CA PHE A 67 8.01 7.09 5.96
C PHE A 67 8.15 8.03 4.76
N ASP A 68 8.77 7.55 3.69
CA ASP A 68 8.95 8.31 2.46
C ASP A 68 7.91 7.93 1.42
N ARG A 69 7.21 8.94 0.90
CA ARG A 69 6.26 8.80 -0.19
C ARG A 69 6.99 8.83 -1.52
N THR A 70 7.00 7.72 -2.22
CA THR A 70 7.50 7.63 -3.59
C THR A 70 6.41 7.97 -4.63
N ALA A 71 6.78 8.06 -5.90
CA ALA A 71 5.82 8.34 -6.97
C ALA A 71 4.69 7.31 -7.07
N ASN A 72 5.03 6.02 -6.84
CA ASN A 72 4.12 4.88 -7.02
C ASN A 72 3.88 4.09 -5.73
N GLY A 73 4.12 4.72 -4.57
CA GLY A 73 3.94 4.04 -3.29
C GLY A 73 4.68 4.70 -2.14
N PHE A 74 5.26 3.91 -1.28
CA PHE A 74 6.02 4.39 -0.13
C PHE A 74 7.10 3.39 0.28
N GLU A 75 8.07 3.89 1.05
CA GLU A 75 9.09 3.06 1.68
C GLU A 75 9.31 3.48 3.13
N LEU A 76 9.76 2.53 3.94
CA LEU A 76 10.09 2.76 5.34
C LEU A 76 11.57 2.55 5.56
N GLN A 77 12.22 3.55 6.16
CA GLN A 77 13.64 3.50 6.48
C GLN A 77 13.88 3.81 7.95
N HIS A 78 14.89 3.19 8.49
CA HIS A 78 15.29 3.32 9.88
C HIS A 78 16.55 4.18 9.99
N ASP A 79 16.61 5.03 11.01
CA ASP A 79 17.80 5.86 11.26
C ASP A 79 18.99 4.99 11.68
N ASN A 80 20.02 4.95 10.85
CA ASN A 80 21.27 4.25 11.12
C ASN A 80 22.09 4.87 12.27
N ASN A 81 21.88 6.16 12.52
CA ASN A 81 22.54 6.92 13.59
C ASN A 81 21.75 6.98 14.89
N CYS A 82 20.81 6.06 15.07
CA CYS A 82 19.84 6.00 16.15
C CYS A 82 20.37 6.30 17.55
N PHE A 83 21.55 5.78 17.90
CA PHE A 83 22.15 5.93 19.23
C PHE A 83 23.11 7.12 19.34
N ASN A 84 23.26 7.90 18.29
CA ASN A 84 24.10 9.09 18.26
C ASN A 84 23.23 10.35 18.04
N ALA A 85 22.68 10.86 19.13
CA ALA A 85 21.81 12.05 19.08
C ALA A 85 22.49 13.32 18.55
N ALA A 86 23.82 13.34 18.46
CA ALA A 86 24.59 14.46 17.92
C ALA A 86 24.78 14.37 16.37
N SER A 87 24.50 13.24 15.78
CA SER A 87 24.56 13.05 14.34
C SER A 87 23.25 13.41 13.65
N ALA A 88 23.36 13.93 12.44
CA ALA A 88 22.21 14.07 11.56
C ALA A 88 21.56 12.68 11.34
N ALA A 89 20.26 12.68 11.10
CA ALA A 89 19.55 11.45 10.74
C ALA A 89 20.13 10.87 9.45
N ASP A 90 20.30 9.56 9.43
CA ASP A 90 20.78 8.80 8.27
C ASP A 90 19.78 7.64 8.04
N PHE A 91 18.79 7.90 7.21
CA PHE A 91 17.77 6.93 6.83
C PHE A 91 18.28 6.04 5.71
N SER A 92 19.20 5.13 6.02
CA SER A 92 19.82 4.21 5.07
C SER A 92 19.58 2.74 5.38
N LEU A 93 18.86 2.45 6.47
CA LEU A 93 18.53 1.07 6.84
C LEU A 93 17.07 0.77 6.49
N ASP A 94 16.89 -0.23 5.65
CA ASP A 94 15.55 -0.69 5.32
C ASP A 94 14.82 -1.26 6.55
N VAL A 95 13.57 -0.85 6.70
CA VAL A 95 12.66 -1.49 7.64
C VAL A 95 12.08 -2.74 6.98
N TYR A 96 12.21 -3.89 7.61
CA TYR A 96 11.68 -5.14 7.06
C TYR A 96 10.24 -5.37 7.47
N ARG A 97 9.47 -5.89 6.51
CA ARG A 97 8.09 -6.30 6.76
C ARG A 97 8.10 -7.52 7.70
N PRO A 98 7.30 -7.51 8.79
CA PRO A 98 7.26 -8.62 9.73
C PRO A 98 6.94 -9.96 9.05
N GLY A 99 7.84 -10.94 9.21
CA GLY A 99 7.66 -12.29 8.69
C GLY A 99 8.05 -12.52 7.24
N GLU A 100 8.38 -11.48 6.46
CA GLU A 100 8.67 -11.63 5.03
C GLU A 100 10.16 -11.46 4.68
N GLY A 101 10.94 -10.79 5.50
CA GLY A 101 12.38 -10.57 5.26
C GLY A 101 12.68 -9.67 4.06
N VAL A 102 11.69 -8.95 3.55
CA VAL A 102 11.79 -7.95 2.48
C VAL A 102 11.55 -6.56 3.04
N GLY A 103 12.11 -5.53 2.39
CA GLY A 103 11.90 -4.14 2.78
C GLY A 103 10.42 -3.78 2.82
N TYR A 104 10.03 -2.97 3.79
CA TYR A 104 8.65 -2.49 3.90
C TYR A 104 8.45 -1.33 2.93
N SER A 105 8.24 -1.68 1.69
CA SER A 105 7.97 -0.74 0.61
C SER A 105 6.81 -1.23 -0.27
N ILE A 106 6.14 -0.29 -0.90
CA ILE A 106 5.22 -0.51 -2.01
C ILE A 106 5.63 0.45 -3.11
N ASP A 107 5.88 -0.07 -4.30
CA ASP A 107 6.36 0.68 -5.46
C ASP A 107 5.53 0.42 -6.74
N SER A 108 4.45 -0.33 -6.61
CA SER A 108 3.64 -0.81 -7.73
C SER A 108 2.25 -0.19 -7.81
N TRP A 109 2.00 0.92 -7.10
CA TRP A 109 0.72 1.62 -7.22
C TRP A 109 0.55 2.24 -8.61
N SER A 110 -0.47 1.81 -9.32
CA SER A 110 -0.82 2.29 -10.66
C SER A 110 -2.27 2.79 -10.76
N GLY A 111 -2.90 3.09 -9.62
CA GLY A 111 -4.28 3.57 -9.59
C GLY A 111 -4.45 4.98 -10.15
N ASP A 112 -5.66 5.29 -10.61
CA ASP A 112 -6.02 6.59 -11.19
C ASP A 112 -6.14 7.71 -10.15
N THR A 113 -6.21 7.37 -8.86
CA THR A 113 -6.38 8.34 -7.77
C THR A 113 -5.04 8.94 -7.36
N SER A 114 -5.06 10.23 -7.04
CA SER A 114 -3.87 10.96 -6.60
C SER A 114 -3.31 10.36 -5.30
N TRP A 115 -2.04 10.03 -5.32
CA TRP A 115 -1.24 9.72 -4.15
C TRP A 115 -0.44 10.96 -3.76
N THR A 116 -0.84 11.63 -2.69
CA THR A 116 -0.22 12.89 -2.24
C THR A 116 0.00 12.90 -0.74
N SER A 117 0.94 13.71 -0.31
CA SER A 117 1.19 14.04 1.09
C SER A 117 1.49 15.54 1.18
N ASP A 118 0.97 16.21 2.19
CA ASP A 118 1.26 17.63 2.43
C ASP A 118 2.73 17.82 2.84
N ASP A 119 3.25 16.86 3.62
CA ASP A 119 4.64 16.80 4.04
C ASP A 119 5.26 15.47 3.59
N ASN A 120 6.51 15.50 3.15
CA ASN A 120 7.25 14.32 2.72
C ASN A 120 8.77 14.56 2.80
N PRO A 121 9.52 13.64 3.41
CA PRO A 121 9.09 12.47 4.16
C PRO A 121 8.52 12.80 5.54
N LEU A 122 7.82 11.84 6.16
CA LEU A 122 7.34 11.91 7.54
C LEU A 122 8.30 11.15 8.46
N ILE A 123 8.83 11.81 9.48
CA ILE A 123 9.78 11.21 10.41
C ILE A 123 9.10 10.98 11.74
N PHE A 124 8.86 9.71 12.08
CA PHE A 124 8.34 9.29 13.37
C PHE A 124 9.47 9.22 14.41
N THR A 125 9.29 9.90 15.53
CA THR A 125 10.27 9.97 16.61
C THR A 125 10.00 8.94 17.70
N PRO A 126 11.00 8.60 18.54
CA PRO A 126 10.81 7.73 19.70
C PRO A 126 9.81 8.26 20.73
N ARG A 127 9.50 9.56 20.70
CA ARG A 127 8.51 10.20 21.57
C ARG A 127 7.08 10.07 21.04
N GLY A 128 6.91 9.42 19.88
CA GLY A 128 5.61 9.30 19.21
C GLY A 128 5.19 10.52 18.41
N GLN A 129 6.05 11.54 18.28
CA GLN A 129 5.80 12.73 17.48
C GLN A 129 6.18 12.50 16.03
N VAL A 130 5.60 13.29 15.12
CA VAL A 130 5.98 13.31 13.71
C VAL A 130 6.62 14.65 13.38
N THR A 131 7.78 14.59 12.73
CA THR A 131 8.58 15.76 12.35
C THR A 131 8.79 15.80 10.85
N ASP A 132 9.12 16.97 10.36
CA ASP A 132 9.70 17.18 9.03
C ASP A 132 11.20 16.79 9.00
N THR A 133 11.83 16.94 7.85
CA THR A 133 13.29 16.71 7.65
C THR A 133 14.15 17.67 8.46
N GLY A 134 13.65 18.83 8.84
CA GLY A 134 14.32 19.81 9.69
C GLY A 134 14.22 19.51 11.18
N GLY A 135 13.48 18.46 11.57
CA GLY A 135 13.25 18.08 12.96
C GLY A 135 12.16 18.90 13.66
N SER A 136 11.40 19.73 12.95
CA SER A 136 10.29 20.50 13.49
C SER A 136 9.07 19.59 13.62
N VAL A 137 8.43 19.59 14.79
CA VAL A 137 7.22 18.81 15.02
C VAL A 137 6.07 19.41 14.21
N LEU A 138 5.44 18.59 13.40
CA LEU A 138 4.27 18.98 12.60
C LEU A 138 3.06 19.21 13.52
N ASN A 139 2.15 20.09 13.13
CA ASN A 139 0.84 20.19 13.79
C ASN A 139 -0.04 19.01 13.37
N SER A 140 -0.26 18.88 12.07
CA SER A 140 -0.91 17.74 11.43
C SER A 140 -0.53 17.73 9.97
N THR A 141 -0.53 16.55 9.36
CA THR A 141 -0.33 16.37 7.94
C THR A 141 -1.41 15.48 7.35
N THR A 142 -1.71 15.66 6.08
CA THR A 142 -2.73 14.90 5.38
C THR A 142 -2.10 14.17 4.19
N LEU A 143 -2.35 12.87 4.12
CA LEU A 143 -2.02 12.04 2.97
C LEU A 143 -3.32 11.67 2.25
N SER A 144 -3.28 11.61 0.94
CA SER A 144 -4.38 11.09 0.12
C SER A 144 -3.94 9.81 -0.57
N ALA A 145 -4.62 8.71 -0.30
CA ALA A 145 -4.34 7.39 -0.84
C ALA A 145 -5.64 6.71 -1.26
N GLY A 146 -5.70 6.17 -2.48
CA GLY A 146 -6.89 5.48 -2.97
C GLY A 146 -8.18 6.33 -2.88
N GLY A 147 -8.07 7.65 -3.14
CA GLY A 147 -9.20 8.60 -3.05
C GLY A 147 -9.69 8.90 -1.62
N ARG A 148 -8.93 8.49 -0.59
CA ARG A 148 -9.26 8.70 0.82
C ARG A 148 -8.18 9.51 1.51
N SER A 149 -8.57 10.33 2.49
CA SER A 149 -7.62 11.11 3.29
C SER A 149 -7.25 10.36 4.57
N ILE A 150 -5.96 10.40 4.90
CA ILE A 150 -5.38 9.94 6.16
C ILE A 150 -4.81 11.18 6.84
N ILE A 151 -5.22 11.45 8.07
CA ILE A 151 -4.72 12.57 8.85
C ILE A 151 -3.81 12.03 9.94
N VAL A 152 -2.61 12.56 10.00
CA VAL A 152 -1.61 12.25 11.02
C VAL A 152 -1.42 13.47 11.92
N ASP A 153 -1.68 13.31 13.20
CA ASP A 153 -1.39 14.34 14.21
C ASP A 153 0.10 14.33 14.53
N GLY A 154 0.77 15.45 14.33
CA GLY A 154 2.22 15.52 14.49
C GLY A 154 2.68 15.47 15.93
N GLN A 155 1.85 15.91 16.88
CA GLN A 155 2.22 15.95 18.30
C GLN A 155 2.15 14.57 18.97
N THR A 156 1.21 13.74 18.54
CA THR A 156 0.92 12.44 19.15
C THR A 156 1.20 11.27 18.24
N GLY A 157 1.40 11.51 16.92
CA GLY A 157 1.50 10.47 15.92
C GLY A 157 0.20 9.69 15.70
N PHE A 158 -0.94 10.22 16.20
CA PHE A 158 -2.23 9.57 16.01
C PHE A 158 -2.66 9.64 14.55
N ILE A 159 -3.11 8.50 14.01
CA ILE A 159 -3.45 8.32 12.60
C ILE A 159 -4.93 7.94 12.47
N ARG A 160 -5.67 8.74 11.72
CA ARG A 160 -7.11 8.59 11.50
C ARG A 160 -7.54 8.79 10.06
#